data_360df2955ac8827e7f8dc5a3a03686c2
#
_entry.id   360df2955ac8827e7f8dc5a3a03686c2
#
_cell.length_a   1.000
_cell.length_b   1.000
_cell.length_c   1.000
_cell.angle_alpha   90.00
_cell.angle_beta   90.00
_cell.angle_gamma   90.00
#
_symmetry.space_group_name_H-M   'P 1'
#
loop_
_entity.id
_entity.type
_entity.pdbx_description
1 polymer ?
#
loop_
_entity_poly.entity_id
_entity_poly.type
_entity_poly.pdbx_seq_one_letter_code
_entity_poly.pdbx_strand_id
1 'polypeptide(L)'
;TELQVAELLAGQTPSRPWRMDAFVPATGVASTAAGAGIFGRLVLRAGSQPAGFRVLQDTYGAADAPTAPVRRLPSPVSVDLVQDGNALIPQTRIPIAGSHPYWEFVFGVGRTWQEPGDGEWSRAALPFSLMEVNANCLHHGVLTFVFAPAGRISPVAYQVSSETCAYFKADLWGFLQAEFMDVTTPEAGRVVEARRAEIDGRLPRRPLAQLADDHPGSSPAEFGHPAEVTPWQMSTWGVIVDGVHYSGGCPTRAGEYPFCEELVLPSYSVAKSVFGGLGLMRLERRFPGARNQEVVDYVPECAAHG
;
A
#
# COMPACT_ATOMS: atom_id res chain seq x y z
N THR A 1 4.34 17.67 11.06
CA THR A 1 4.59 17.47 12.50
C THR A 1 4.48 15.97 12.75
N GLU A 2 5.50 15.42 13.34
CA GLU A 2 5.63 14.00 13.66
C GLU A 2 4.67 13.59 14.78
N LEU A 3 4.15 12.36 14.72
CA LEU A 3 3.37 11.75 15.80
C LEU A 3 4.29 11.42 16.98
N GLN A 4 4.03 12.05 18.10
CA GLN A 4 4.81 11.84 19.31
C GLN A 4 4.42 10.52 20.02
N VAL A 5 5.34 9.88 20.74
CA VAL A 5 5.06 8.67 21.53
C VAL A 5 3.85 8.87 22.44
N ALA A 6 3.76 10.02 23.12
CA ALA A 6 2.65 10.35 24.00
C ALA A 6 1.30 10.40 23.26
N GLU A 7 1.26 10.89 22.02
CA GLU A 7 0.05 10.92 21.20
C GLU A 7 -0.39 9.52 20.79
N LEU A 8 0.57 8.67 20.39
CA LEU A 8 0.31 7.27 20.04
C LEU A 8 -0.22 6.49 21.27
N LEU A 9 0.37 6.70 22.43
CA LEU A 9 -0.08 6.06 23.67
C LEU A 9 -1.46 6.56 24.11
N ALA A 10 -1.79 7.83 23.88
CA ALA A 10 -3.09 8.40 24.20
C ALA A 10 -4.22 7.88 23.29
N GLY A 11 -3.92 7.54 22.03
CA GLY A 11 -4.87 6.97 21.08
C GLY A 11 -6.08 7.84 20.77
N GLN A 12 -5.92 9.17 20.75
CA GLN A 12 -7.01 10.12 20.51
C GLN A 12 -7.08 10.54 19.06
N THR A 13 -8.20 10.26 18.42
CA THR A 13 -8.45 10.64 17.02
C THR A 13 -8.49 12.16 16.89
N PRO A 14 -7.63 12.77 16.06
CA PRO A 14 -7.66 14.21 15.85
C PRO A 14 -8.84 14.64 14.97
N SER A 15 -9.20 15.90 15.05
CA SER A 15 -10.28 16.48 14.23
C SER A 15 -9.97 16.58 12.73
N ARG A 16 -8.69 16.45 12.36
CA ARG A 16 -8.21 16.51 10.96
C ARG A 16 -7.20 15.40 10.72
N PRO A 17 -7.09 14.90 9.47
CA PRO A 17 -6.05 13.94 9.12
C PRO A 17 -4.65 14.54 9.36
N TRP A 18 -3.70 13.65 9.67
CA TRP A 18 -2.29 14.01 9.75
C TRP A 18 -1.69 14.25 8.35
N ARG A 19 -0.50 14.79 8.31
CA ARG A 19 0.33 14.71 7.10
C ARG A 19 0.96 13.33 7.00
N MET A 20 1.21 12.86 5.79
CA MET A 20 1.81 11.53 5.56
C MET A 20 3.24 11.43 6.10
N ASP A 21 3.98 12.55 6.17
CA ASP A 21 5.30 12.60 6.77
C ASP A 21 5.31 12.34 8.31
N ALA A 22 4.16 12.36 8.95
CA ALA A 22 4.04 12.01 10.36
C ALA A 22 4.18 10.49 10.65
N PHE A 23 4.09 9.65 9.62
CA PHE A 23 4.08 8.20 9.73
C PHE A 23 5.44 7.54 9.45
N VAL A 24 6.48 8.32 9.27
CA VAL A 24 7.84 7.85 8.96
C VAL A 24 8.86 8.67 9.75
N PRO A 25 10.12 8.22 9.82
CA PRO A 25 11.18 8.99 10.48
C PRO A 25 11.23 10.42 9.99
N ALA A 26 11.34 11.36 10.91
CA ALA A 26 11.41 12.78 10.59
C ALA A 26 12.67 13.09 9.74
N THR A 27 12.49 13.88 8.70
CA THR A 27 13.61 14.28 7.83
C THR A 27 14.65 15.06 8.63
N GLY A 28 15.91 14.63 8.54
CA GLY A 28 17.03 15.27 9.23
C GLY A 28 17.19 14.89 10.70
N VAL A 29 16.31 14.07 11.25
CA VAL A 29 16.48 13.48 12.59
C VAL A 29 17.25 12.17 12.44
N ALA A 30 18.29 11.99 13.26
CA ALA A 30 19.03 10.73 13.30
C ALA A 30 18.13 9.65 13.90
N SER A 31 17.64 8.75 13.06
CA SER A 31 16.95 7.55 13.52
C SER A 31 17.94 6.39 13.63
N THR A 32 17.77 5.58 14.66
CA THR A 32 18.55 4.35 14.87
C THR A 32 17.69 3.12 14.55
N ALA A 33 18.33 1.96 14.51
CA ALA A 33 17.60 0.70 14.49
C ALA A 33 16.69 0.61 15.73
N ALA A 34 15.54 -0.05 15.58
CA ALA A 34 14.64 -0.28 16.71
C ALA A 34 15.35 -0.99 17.85
N GLY A 35 15.19 -0.50 19.05
CA GLY A 35 15.80 -1.08 20.25
C GLY A 35 15.18 -2.41 20.67
N ALA A 36 13.93 -2.68 20.24
CA ALA A 36 13.23 -3.93 20.42
C ALA A 36 12.95 -4.59 19.05
N GLY A 37 12.97 -5.92 18.99
CA GLY A 37 12.48 -6.68 17.84
C GLY A 37 10.96 -6.87 17.92
N ILE A 38 10.33 -6.99 16.76
CA ILE A 38 8.91 -7.31 16.65
C ILE A 38 8.72 -8.52 15.73
N PHE A 39 8.38 -9.66 16.32
CA PHE A 39 8.16 -10.93 15.63
C PHE A 39 6.89 -11.56 16.18
N GLY A 40 5.89 -11.82 15.36
CA GLY A 40 4.67 -12.44 15.83
C GLY A 40 3.43 -11.83 15.19
N ARG A 41 2.32 -11.93 15.90
CA ARG A 41 0.99 -11.55 15.39
C ARG A 41 0.53 -10.23 15.97
N LEU A 42 0.29 -9.26 15.10
CA LEU A 42 -0.42 -8.04 15.41
C LEU A 42 -1.92 -8.26 15.16
N VAL A 43 -2.72 -8.07 16.21
CA VAL A 43 -4.19 -8.10 16.13
C VAL A 43 -4.71 -6.69 16.27
N LEU A 44 -5.47 -6.25 15.29
CA LEU A 44 -6.10 -4.93 15.24
C LEU A 44 -7.60 -5.06 15.50
N ARG A 45 -8.12 -4.23 16.39
CA ARG A 45 -9.54 -4.18 16.74
C ARG A 45 -10.07 -2.76 16.56
N ALA A 46 -11.39 -2.62 16.48
CA ALA A 46 -12.03 -1.31 16.41
C ALA A 46 -11.53 -0.39 17.52
N GLY A 47 -11.27 0.86 17.16
CA GLY A 47 -10.85 1.89 18.12
C GLY A 47 -11.95 2.21 19.14
N SER A 48 -11.55 2.74 20.28
CA SER A 48 -12.46 3.22 21.32
C SER A 48 -13.11 4.58 20.98
N GLN A 49 -12.51 5.30 20.01
CA GLN A 49 -12.97 6.61 19.54
C GLN A 49 -13.56 6.49 18.12
N PRO A 50 -14.52 7.34 17.76
CA PRO A 50 -14.97 7.43 16.38
C PRO A 50 -13.82 7.78 15.42
N ALA A 51 -13.82 7.14 14.28
CA ALA A 51 -12.90 7.48 13.19
C ALA A 51 -13.27 8.84 12.58
N GLY A 52 -12.28 9.59 12.12
CA GLY A 52 -12.49 10.70 11.20
C GLY A 52 -12.76 10.15 9.81
N PHE A 53 -13.74 10.73 9.13
CA PHE A 53 -14.14 10.33 7.78
C PHE A 53 -14.59 11.53 6.96
N ARG A 54 -14.07 11.64 5.75
CA ARG A 54 -14.42 12.71 4.81
C ARG A 54 -14.63 12.15 3.41
N VAL A 55 -15.83 12.23 2.89
CA VAL A 55 -16.15 11.87 1.50
C VAL A 55 -15.72 13.00 0.58
N LEU A 56 -15.04 12.64 -0.52
CA LEU A 56 -14.69 13.56 -1.61
C LEU A 56 -15.48 13.25 -2.88
N GLN A 57 -15.73 11.96 -3.12
CA GLN A 57 -16.58 11.49 -4.22
C GLN A 57 -17.28 10.20 -3.80
N ASP A 58 -18.55 10.10 -4.08
CA ASP A 58 -19.33 8.88 -3.85
C ASP A 58 -20.41 8.76 -4.93
N THR A 59 -20.08 8.10 -6.02
CA THR A 59 -20.97 8.01 -7.19
C THR A 59 -22.18 7.11 -6.93
N TYR A 60 -22.07 6.18 -6.01
CA TYR A 60 -23.09 5.15 -5.76
C TYR A 60 -23.71 5.18 -4.38
N GLY A 61 -23.42 6.20 -3.57
CA GLY A 61 -24.01 6.36 -2.24
C GLY A 61 -23.51 5.34 -1.21
N ALA A 62 -22.29 4.82 -1.40
CA ALA A 62 -21.73 3.82 -0.48
C ALA A 62 -21.56 4.32 0.96
N ALA A 63 -21.43 5.64 1.13
CA ALA A 63 -21.23 6.31 2.42
C ALA A 63 -22.44 7.11 2.90
N ASP A 64 -23.61 7.00 2.30
CA ASP A 64 -24.78 7.81 2.64
C ASP A 64 -25.25 7.63 4.08
N ALA A 65 -25.25 6.37 4.56
CA ALA A 65 -25.61 6.12 5.95
C ALA A 65 -24.44 6.42 6.91
N PRO A 66 -24.68 7.06 8.07
CA PRO A 66 -23.65 7.26 9.08
C PRO A 66 -22.99 5.95 9.58
N THR A 67 -23.72 4.84 9.50
CA THR A 67 -23.25 3.50 9.89
C THR A 67 -22.71 2.68 8.72
N ALA A 68 -22.61 3.26 7.52
CA ALA A 68 -22.14 2.56 6.33
C ALA A 68 -20.78 1.89 6.60
N PRO A 69 -20.59 0.61 6.20
CA PRO A 69 -19.36 -0.13 6.43
C PRO A 69 -18.12 0.56 5.89
N VAL A 70 -18.25 1.25 4.75
CA VAL A 70 -17.15 1.97 4.09
C VAL A 70 -16.47 3.02 4.99
N ARG A 71 -17.14 3.48 6.04
CA ARG A 71 -16.67 4.50 6.99
C ARG A 71 -15.73 3.96 8.08
N ARG A 72 -15.44 2.67 8.09
CA ARG A 72 -14.62 2.03 9.11
C ARG A 72 -13.73 0.94 8.52
N LEU A 73 -12.62 0.71 9.20
CA LEU A 73 -11.70 -0.37 8.83
C LEU A 73 -12.28 -1.75 9.22
N PRO A 74 -11.92 -2.82 8.48
CA PRO A 74 -12.17 -4.19 8.92
C PRO A 74 -11.65 -4.44 10.34
N SER A 75 -12.45 -5.08 11.17
CA SER A 75 -12.09 -5.37 12.55
C SER A 75 -12.92 -6.55 13.09
N PRO A 76 -12.33 -7.55 13.76
CA PRO A 76 -10.90 -7.68 13.99
C PRO A 76 -10.15 -8.11 12.71
N VAL A 77 -8.88 -7.74 12.62
CA VAL A 77 -7.94 -8.25 11.61
C VAL A 77 -6.62 -8.59 12.27
N SER A 78 -5.92 -9.60 11.77
CA SER A 78 -4.59 -9.97 12.26
C SER A 78 -3.60 -10.12 11.12
N VAL A 79 -2.35 -9.78 11.40
CA VAL A 79 -1.23 -9.93 10.48
C VAL A 79 -0.03 -10.48 11.23
N ASP A 80 0.59 -11.51 10.67
CA ASP A 80 1.85 -12.05 11.19
C ASP A 80 3.01 -11.25 10.58
N LEU A 81 3.92 -10.80 11.44
CA LEU A 81 5.00 -9.88 11.11
C LEU A 81 6.36 -10.53 11.39
N VAL A 82 7.29 -10.29 10.51
CA VAL A 82 8.70 -10.69 10.61
C VAL A 82 9.55 -9.44 10.43
N GLN A 83 10.53 -9.23 11.28
CA GLN A 83 11.48 -8.13 11.15
C GLN A 83 12.81 -8.63 10.56
N ASP A 84 13.34 -7.91 9.55
CA ASP A 84 14.70 -8.08 9.02
C ASP A 84 15.39 -6.71 9.00
N GLY A 85 16.32 -6.48 9.90
CA GLY A 85 16.88 -5.16 10.14
C GLY A 85 15.79 -4.15 10.51
N ASN A 86 15.64 -3.11 9.70
CA ASN A 86 14.58 -2.11 9.87
C ASN A 86 13.32 -2.42 9.05
N ALA A 87 13.33 -3.46 8.23
CA ALA A 87 12.14 -3.85 7.47
C ALA A 87 11.17 -4.63 8.37
N LEU A 88 9.89 -4.26 8.32
CA LEU A 88 8.80 -4.96 8.98
C LEU A 88 7.93 -5.63 7.90
N ILE A 89 8.04 -6.94 7.79
CA ILE A 89 7.56 -7.72 6.67
C ILE A 89 6.30 -8.49 7.08
N PRO A 90 5.13 -8.22 6.50
CA PRO A 90 3.96 -9.07 6.69
C PRO A 90 4.19 -10.43 6.01
N GLN A 91 3.83 -11.50 6.71
CA GLN A 91 3.98 -12.86 6.20
C GLN A 91 3.14 -13.10 4.93
N THR A 92 2.01 -12.43 4.83
CA THR A 92 1.17 -12.44 3.63
C THR A 92 0.94 -11.03 3.10
N ARG A 93 0.98 -10.89 1.77
CA ARG A 93 0.76 -9.63 1.04
C ARG A 93 -0.42 -9.76 0.06
N ILE A 94 -1.25 -10.76 0.25
CA ILE A 94 -2.52 -10.92 -0.47
C ILE A 94 -3.66 -10.37 0.38
N PRO A 95 -4.85 -10.14 -0.19
CA PRO A 95 -6.01 -9.70 0.57
C PRO A 95 -6.34 -10.63 1.74
N ILE A 96 -6.52 -10.04 2.91
CA ILE A 96 -6.94 -10.76 4.11
C ILE A 96 -8.45 -10.75 4.15
N ALA A 97 -9.04 -11.87 3.78
CA ALA A 97 -10.48 -12.06 3.82
C ALA A 97 -11.00 -11.99 5.26
N GLY A 98 -12.13 -11.33 5.44
CA GLY A 98 -12.77 -11.16 6.74
C GLY A 98 -14.29 -11.07 6.62
N SER A 99 -14.96 -10.75 7.72
CA SER A 99 -16.42 -10.54 7.76
C SER A 99 -16.85 -9.12 7.40
N HIS A 100 -15.93 -8.24 7.06
CA HIS A 100 -16.25 -6.87 6.71
C HIS A 100 -16.91 -6.84 5.31
N PRO A 101 -18.12 -6.25 5.16
CA PRO A 101 -18.87 -6.39 3.91
C PRO A 101 -18.34 -5.55 2.75
N TYR A 102 -17.39 -4.66 2.99
CA TYR A 102 -16.91 -3.71 1.97
C TYR A 102 -15.40 -3.76 1.74
N TRP A 103 -14.58 -3.95 2.78
CA TRP A 103 -13.12 -3.85 2.70
C TRP A 103 -12.41 -5.12 3.13
N GLU A 104 -11.31 -5.40 2.45
CA GLU A 104 -10.25 -6.32 2.87
C GLU A 104 -8.92 -5.57 2.99
N PHE A 105 -8.07 -5.98 3.93
CA PHE A 105 -6.73 -5.44 4.06
C PHE A 105 -5.73 -6.14 3.13
N VAL A 106 -4.84 -5.35 2.52
CA VAL A 106 -3.60 -5.82 1.92
C VAL A 106 -2.46 -5.06 2.59
N PHE A 107 -1.57 -5.75 3.28
CA PHE A 107 -0.42 -5.12 3.92
C PHE A 107 0.81 -5.14 3.03
N GLY A 108 1.55 -4.04 2.99
CA GLY A 108 2.87 -3.94 2.37
C GLY A 108 3.99 -4.01 3.40
N VAL A 109 5.23 -4.02 2.93
CA VAL A 109 6.40 -4.02 3.81
C VAL A 109 6.60 -2.64 4.41
N GLY A 110 6.67 -2.59 5.72
CA GLY A 110 6.88 -1.38 6.50
C GLY A 110 8.30 -1.25 7.03
N ARG A 111 8.44 -0.45 8.06
CA ARG A 111 9.72 -0.22 8.73
C ARG A 111 9.57 -0.06 10.22
N THR A 112 10.68 -0.30 10.92
CA THR A 112 10.84 0.01 12.35
C THR A 112 12.02 0.95 12.52
N TRP A 113 11.94 1.82 13.53
CA TRP A 113 13.02 2.75 13.89
C TRP A 113 12.86 3.22 15.34
N GLN A 114 13.84 3.97 15.81
CA GLN A 114 13.77 4.67 17.09
C GLN A 114 14.33 6.08 16.89
N GLU A 115 13.77 7.06 17.55
CA GLU A 115 14.20 8.45 17.52
C GLU A 115 14.71 8.91 18.88
N PRO A 116 15.55 9.94 18.91
CA PRO A 116 15.96 10.56 20.16
C PRO A 116 14.73 11.01 20.95
N GLY A 117 14.63 10.58 22.22
CA GLY A 117 13.49 10.91 23.08
C GLY A 117 12.41 9.85 23.18
N ASP A 118 12.44 8.81 22.37
CA ASP A 118 11.45 7.71 22.44
C ASP A 118 11.63 6.83 23.69
N GLY A 119 12.75 6.94 24.39
CA GLY A 119 13.04 6.16 25.59
C GLY A 119 13.12 4.66 25.28
N GLU A 120 12.30 3.86 25.94
CA GLU A 120 12.23 2.42 25.71
C GLU A 120 11.38 2.00 24.49
N TRP A 121 10.69 2.94 23.88
CA TRP A 121 9.79 2.69 22.76
C TRP A 121 10.53 2.67 21.44
N SER A 122 10.17 1.72 20.59
CA SER A 122 10.51 1.69 19.18
C SER A 122 9.27 2.01 18.37
N ARG A 123 9.44 2.57 17.19
CA ARG A 123 8.36 2.94 16.27
C ARG A 123 8.23 1.90 15.18
N ALA A 124 7.03 1.71 14.70
CA ALA A 124 6.74 0.93 13.51
C ALA A 124 5.73 1.64 12.61
N ALA A 125 5.91 1.51 11.32
CA ALA A 125 4.91 1.90 10.33
C ALA A 125 4.75 0.80 9.27
N LEU A 126 3.49 0.55 8.87
CA LEU A 126 3.12 -0.41 7.85
C LEU A 126 2.23 0.26 6.81
N PRO A 127 2.59 0.22 5.52
CA PRO A 127 1.65 0.57 4.47
C PRO A 127 0.56 -0.49 4.36
N PHE A 128 -0.64 -0.05 4.03
CA PHE A 128 -1.74 -0.94 3.71
C PHE A 128 -2.61 -0.38 2.60
N SER A 129 -3.37 -1.25 1.96
CA SER A 129 -4.47 -0.87 1.10
C SER A 129 -5.76 -1.52 1.59
N LEU A 130 -6.85 -0.78 1.49
CA LEU A 130 -8.20 -1.32 1.60
C LEU A 130 -8.66 -1.67 0.20
N MET A 131 -8.85 -2.96 -0.05
CA MET A 131 -9.40 -3.47 -1.29
C MET A 131 -10.91 -3.65 -1.15
N GLU A 132 -11.67 -3.17 -2.10
CA GLU A 132 -13.10 -3.40 -2.16
C GLU A 132 -13.42 -4.85 -2.49
N VAL A 133 -14.28 -5.50 -1.70
CA VAL A 133 -14.54 -6.95 -1.76
C VAL A 133 -15.04 -7.42 -3.13
N ASN A 134 -15.87 -6.63 -3.81
CA ASN A 134 -16.49 -7.03 -5.07
C ASN A 134 -16.15 -6.14 -6.25
N ALA A 135 -15.11 -5.32 -6.13
CA ALA A 135 -14.69 -4.39 -7.17
C ALA A 135 -13.18 -4.16 -7.16
N ASN A 136 -12.71 -3.19 -7.93
CA ASN A 136 -11.28 -2.98 -8.14
C ASN A 136 -10.73 -1.73 -7.45
N CYS A 137 -11.49 -1.11 -6.55
CA CYS A 137 -11.02 0.05 -5.81
C CYS A 137 -10.03 -0.35 -4.73
N LEU A 138 -8.93 0.38 -4.69
CA LEU A 138 -7.91 0.31 -3.64
C LEU A 138 -7.76 1.69 -3.00
N HIS A 139 -7.85 1.74 -1.67
CA HIS A 139 -7.63 2.94 -0.87
C HIS A 139 -6.34 2.76 -0.07
N HIS A 140 -5.38 3.67 -0.24
CA HIS A 140 -4.03 3.53 0.28
C HIS A 140 -3.87 4.26 1.60
N GLY A 141 -3.36 3.56 2.58
CA GLY A 141 -3.15 4.07 3.92
C GLY A 141 -1.84 3.63 4.57
N VAL A 142 -1.57 4.20 5.72
CA VAL A 142 -0.44 3.86 6.57
C VAL A 142 -0.94 3.65 7.99
N LEU A 143 -0.40 2.62 8.65
CA LEU A 143 -0.51 2.39 10.08
C LEU A 143 0.79 2.85 10.75
N THR A 144 0.72 3.39 11.98
CA THR A 144 1.89 3.60 12.82
C THR A 144 1.57 3.38 14.30
N PHE A 145 2.55 2.88 15.03
CA PHE A 145 2.45 2.59 16.45
C PHE A 145 3.83 2.58 17.11
N VAL A 146 3.85 2.61 18.41
CA VAL A 146 5.06 2.33 19.20
C VAL A 146 4.93 1.00 19.90
N PHE A 147 6.07 0.32 20.07
CA PHE A 147 6.17 -0.95 20.76
C PHE A 147 7.41 -0.99 21.65
N ALA A 148 7.36 -1.83 22.68
CA ALA A 148 8.45 -2.00 23.61
C ALA A 148 8.58 -3.48 24.02
N PRO A 149 9.65 -3.88 24.72
CA PRO A 149 9.82 -5.26 25.18
C PRO A 149 8.60 -5.82 25.90
N ALA A 150 8.48 -7.14 25.95
CA ALA A 150 7.38 -7.89 26.56
C ALA A 150 6.01 -7.67 25.87
N GLY A 151 6.00 -7.43 24.54
CA GLY A 151 4.78 -7.35 23.75
C GLY A 151 3.95 -6.09 23.99
N ARG A 152 4.49 -5.08 24.68
CA ARG A 152 3.79 -3.82 24.89
C ARG A 152 3.65 -3.08 23.56
N ILE A 153 2.45 -2.59 23.28
CA ILE A 153 2.13 -1.86 22.07
C ILE A 153 1.14 -0.74 22.38
N SER A 154 1.26 0.37 21.67
CA SER A 154 0.28 1.46 21.73
C SER A 154 -0.98 1.13 20.89
N PRO A 155 -2.05 1.90 21.02
CA PRO A 155 -3.03 2.03 19.96
C PRO A 155 -2.33 2.34 18.61
N VAL A 156 -2.93 1.88 17.50
CA VAL A 156 -2.37 2.04 16.18
C VAL A 156 -3.06 3.19 15.46
N ALA A 157 -2.33 4.27 15.20
CA ALA A 157 -2.80 5.35 14.36
C ALA A 157 -2.85 4.88 12.91
N TYR A 158 -3.89 5.27 12.18
CA TYR A 158 -4.02 4.97 10.75
C TYR A 158 -4.55 6.15 9.97
N GLN A 159 -4.17 6.22 8.71
CA GLN A 159 -4.72 7.21 7.78
C GLN A 159 -4.76 6.66 6.36
N VAL A 160 -5.89 6.88 5.69
CA VAL A 160 -6.11 6.69 4.26
C VAL A 160 -6.33 8.07 3.65
N SER A 161 -5.55 8.43 2.62
CA SER A 161 -5.63 9.76 1.99
C SER A 161 -5.39 9.73 0.48
N SER A 162 -5.39 8.56 -0.13
CA SER A 162 -5.37 8.39 -1.58
C SER A 162 -6.04 7.08 -1.97
N GLU A 163 -6.40 6.97 -3.21
CA GLU A 163 -7.03 5.78 -3.78
C GLU A 163 -6.71 5.63 -5.26
N THR A 164 -6.79 4.39 -5.74
CA THR A 164 -6.90 4.04 -7.15
C THR A 164 -8.33 3.58 -7.40
N CYS A 165 -9.24 4.55 -7.51
CA CYS A 165 -10.67 4.34 -7.61
C CYS A 165 -11.32 5.49 -8.37
N ALA A 166 -12.21 5.17 -9.32
CA ALA A 166 -12.86 6.17 -10.16
C ALA A 166 -14.17 6.71 -9.57
N TYR A 167 -14.81 6.00 -8.65
CA TYR A 167 -16.17 6.28 -8.21
C TYR A 167 -16.35 6.55 -6.72
N PHE A 168 -15.34 6.18 -5.90
CA PHE A 168 -15.37 6.43 -4.46
C PHE A 168 -14.04 6.97 -3.98
N LYS A 169 -14.04 8.16 -3.39
CA LYS A 169 -12.85 8.83 -2.84
C LYS A 169 -13.18 9.34 -1.44
N ALA A 170 -12.36 8.95 -0.48
CA ALA A 170 -12.55 9.35 0.91
C ALA A 170 -11.23 9.39 1.67
N ASP A 171 -11.16 10.27 2.67
CA ASP A 171 -10.18 10.18 3.73
C ASP A 171 -10.79 9.45 4.93
N LEU A 172 -9.97 8.61 5.55
CA LEU A 172 -10.32 7.89 6.76
C LEU A 172 -9.11 7.89 7.69
N TRP A 173 -9.29 8.30 8.95
CA TRP A 173 -8.18 8.37 9.92
C TRP A 173 -8.66 8.10 11.34
N GLY A 174 -7.75 7.70 12.22
CA GLY A 174 -8.08 7.42 13.62
C GLY A 174 -7.13 6.46 14.27
N PHE A 175 -7.63 5.78 15.28
CA PHE A 175 -6.89 4.77 16.00
C PHE A 175 -7.64 3.44 16.05
N LEU A 176 -6.88 2.35 15.96
CA LEU A 176 -7.31 1.00 16.27
C LEU A 176 -6.72 0.59 17.63
N GLN A 177 -7.41 -0.26 18.36
CA GLN A 177 -6.81 -0.99 19.47
C GLN A 177 -5.92 -2.09 18.92
N ALA A 178 -4.80 -2.34 19.58
CA ALA A 178 -3.84 -3.34 19.16
C ALA A 178 -3.46 -4.27 20.30
N GLU A 179 -3.21 -5.51 19.94
CA GLU A 179 -2.62 -6.53 20.77
C GLU A 179 -1.50 -7.20 19.99
N PHE A 180 -0.37 -7.40 20.63
CA PHE A 180 0.74 -8.11 20.03
C PHE A 180 0.96 -9.44 20.74
N MET A 181 0.98 -10.52 19.99
CA MET A 181 1.23 -11.86 20.48
C MET A 181 2.56 -12.36 19.91
N ASP A 182 3.47 -12.70 20.78
CA ASP A 182 4.70 -13.40 20.41
C ASP A 182 4.35 -14.84 20.01
N VAL A 183 4.20 -15.05 18.73
CA VAL A 183 3.92 -16.36 18.14
C VAL A 183 5.05 -16.71 17.20
N THR A 184 5.47 -17.96 17.26
CA THR A 184 6.48 -18.47 16.32
C THR A 184 5.91 -18.41 14.90
N THR A 185 6.64 -17.78 14.00
CA THR A 185 6.34 -17.75 12.57
C THR A 185 7.21 -18.80 11.87
N PRO A 186 6.68 -19.99 11.60
CA PRO A 186 7.50 -21.12 11.09
C PRO A 186 8.23 -20.81 9.79
N GLU A 187 7.68 -19.89 9.00
CA GLU A 187 8.20 -19.53 7.69
C GLU A 187 8.98 -18.21 7.67
N ALA A 188 9.35 -17.67 8.83
CA ALA A 188 10.04 -16.38 8.94
C ALA A 188 11.28 -16.27 8.03
N GLY A 189 12.13 -17.30 8.02
CA GLY A 189 13.31 -17.34 7.13
C GLY A 189 12.94 -17.23 5.67
N ARG A 190 11.93 -17.97 5.22
CA ARG A 190 11.45 -17.94 3.82
C ARG A 190 10.86 -16.57 3.44
N VAL A 191 10.15 -15.93 4.37
CA VAL A 191 9.59 -14.59 4.15
C VAL A 191 10.71 -13.57 3.95
N VAL A 192 11.76 -13.62 4.78
CA VAL A 192 12.94 -12.75 4.68
C VAL A 192 13.69 -13.00 3.36
N GLU A 193 13.96 -14.26 3.02
CA GLU A 193 14.65 -14.61 1.76
C GLU A 193 13.87 -14.15 0.54
N ALA A 194 12.55 -14.36 0.52
CA ALA A 194 11.68 -13.89 -0.57
C ALA A 194 11.72 -12.36 -0.70
N ARG A 195 11.73 -11.64 0.43
CA ARG A 195 11.85 -10.17 0.42
C ARG A 195 13.20 -9.70 -0.11
N ARG A 196 14.28 -10.32 0.30
CA ARG A 196 15.64 -10.00 -0.21
C ARG A 196 15.73 -10.25 -1.71
N ALA A 197 15.26 -11.39 -2.19
CA ALA A 197 15.20 -11.69 -3.62
C ALA A 197 14.34 -10.69 -4.41
N GLU A 198 13.22 -10.24 -3.84
CA GLU A 198 12.39 -9.18 -4.44
C GLU A 198 13.17 -7.86 -4.57
N ILE A 199 13.87 -7.44 -3.52
CA ILE A 199 14.68 -6.20 -3.54
C ILE A 199 15.81 -6.31 -4.55
N ASP A 200 16.54 -7.44 -4.57
CA ASP A 200 17.65 -7.67 -5.49
C ASP A 200 17.17 -7.70 -6.96
N GLY A 201 15.93 -8.13 -7.20
CA GLY A 201 15.32 -8.14 -8.52
C GLY A 201 14.69 -6.83 -8.98
N ARG A 202 14.61 -5.81 -8.13
CA ARG A 202 14.05 -4.51 -8.50
C ARG A 202 14.98 -3.74 -9.43
N LEU A 203 14.40 -3.06 -10.41
CA LEU A 203 15.14 -2.10 -11.22
C LEU A 203 15.66 -0.96 -10.34
N PRO A 204 16.88 -0.43 -10.64
CA PRO A 204 17.33 0.81 -10.05
C PRO A 204 16.26 1.89 -10.21
N ARG A 205 16.00 2.65 -9.14
CA ARG A 205 14.99 3.71 -9.14
C ARG A 205 15.63 5.07 -8.95
N ARG A 206 15.16 6.05 -9.74
CA ARG A 206 15.54 7.46 -9.65
C ARG A 206 14.31 8.37 -9.65
N PRO A 207 14.40 9.57 -9.07
CA PRO A 207 13.38 10.60 -9.28
C PRO A 207 13.22 10.91 -10.77
N LEU A 208 11.98 11.09 -11.23
CA LEU A 208 11.71 11.43 -12.63
C LEU A 208 12.43 12.73 -13.07
N ALA A 209 12.62 13.67 -12.16
CA ALA A 209 13.37 14.89 -12.44
C ALA A 209 14.81 14.66 -12.92
N GLN A 210 15.43 13.52 -12.56
CA GLN A 210 16.79 13.17 -12.99
C GLN A 210 16.84 12.56 -14.41
N LEU A 211 15.71 12.33 -15.04
CA LEU A 211 15.67 11.75 -16.38
C LEU A 211 16.43 12.62 -17.40
N ALA A 212 16.29 13.95 -17.31
CA ALA A 212 16.97 14.86 -18.23
C ALA A 212 18.49 14.92 -18.03
N ASP A 213 18.98 14.67 -16.81
CA ASP A 213 20.41 14.61 -16.51
C ASP A 213 21.04 13.35 -17.11
N ASP A 214 20.34 12.21 -16.99
CA ASP A 214 20.82 10.93 -17.49
C ASP A 214 20.61 10.76 -19.02
N HIS A 215 19.54 11.37 -19.56
CA HIS A 215 19.15 11.30 -20.96
C HIS A 215 18.90 12.71 -21.52
N PRO A 216 19.97 13.43 -21.91
CA PRO A 216 19.86 14.79 -22.47
C PRO A 216 18.91 14.83 -23.67
N GLY A 217 17.99 15.78 -23.65
CA GLY A 217 16.93 15.91 -24.68
C GLY A 217 15.59 15.31 -24.31
N SER A 218 15.50 14.55 -23.21
CA SER A 218 14.22 14.17 -22.61
C SER A 218 13.64 15.30 -21.76
N SER A 219 12.31 15.33 -21.62
CA SER A 219 11.60 16.27 -20.77
C SER A 219 10.81 15.52 -19.68
N PRO A 220 11.21 15.57 -18.42
CA PRO A 220 10.44 14.97 -17.32
C PRO A 220 8.99 15.47 -17.25
N ALA A 221 8.73 16.69 -17.72
CA ALA A 221 7.41 17.29 -17.73
C ALA A 221 6.43 16.64 -18.75
N GLU A 222 6.92 15.85 -19.69
CA GLU A 222 6.09 15.09 -20.62
C GLU A 222 5.49 13.83 -19.99
N PHE A 223 5.94 13.48 -18.77
CA PHE A 223 5.48 12.30 -18.04
C PHE A 223 4.68 12.72 -16.80
N GLY A 224 3.34 12.68 -16.91
CA GLY A 224 2.46 13.04 -15.80
C GLY A 224 2.39 14.55 -15.50
N HIS A 225 2.32 15.36 -16.55
CA HIS A 225 2.23 16.81 -16.40
C HIS A 225 0.90 17.22 -15.76
N PRO A 226 0.90 18.09 -14.73
CA PRO A 226 -0.31 18.50 -14.01
C PRO A 226 -1.40 19.16 -14.87
N ALA A 227 -1.01 19.72 -16.03
CA ALA A 227 -1.98 20.31 -16.97
C ALA A 227 -2.79 19.26 -17.76
N GLU A 228 -2.31 18.02 -17.84
CA GLU A 228 -2.98 16.92 -18.53
C GLU A 228 -3.80 16.07 -17.55
N VAL A 229 -3.16 15.67 -16.45
CA VAL A 229 -3.82 14.89 -15.37
C VAL A 229 -3.44 15.50 -14.04
N THR A 230 -4.44 15.90 -13.28
CA THR A 230 -4.17 16.48 -11.97
C THR A 230 -3.51 15.45 -11.03
N PRO A 231 -2.46 15.82 -10.26
CA PRO A 231 -1.70 14.89 -9.43
C PRO A 231 -2.54 13.99 -8.51
N TRP A 232 -3.62 14.52 -7.95
CA TRP A 232 -4.54 13.74 -7.08
C TRP A 232 -5.41 12.71 -7.82
N GLN A 233 -5.35 12.66 -9.15
CA GLN A 233 -5.99 11.62 -9.96
C GLN A 233 -5.00 10.51 -10.35
N MET A 234 -3.72 10.68 -10.00
CA MET A 234 -2.66 9.70 -10.25
C MET A 234 -2.21 9.08 -8.94
N SER A 235 -2.21 7.75 -8.84
CA SER A 235 -1.64 7.05 -7.68
C SER A 235 -0.11 7.06 -7.74
N THR A 236 0.44 6.84 -8.92
CA THR A 236 1.88 6.96 -9.23
C THR A 236 2.08 7.04 -10.74
N TRP A 237 3.22 7.53 -11.17
CA TRP A 237 3.61 7.57 -12.59
C TRP A 237 5.13 7.47 -12.72
N GLY A 238 5.58 7.21 -13.93
CA GLY A 238 7.00 7.13 -14.23
C GLY A 238 7.26 6.47 -15.57
N VAL A 239 8.53 6.30 -15.88
CA VAL A 239 9.00 5.68 -17.11
C VAL A 239 10.19 4.77 -16.81
N ILE A 240 10.35 3.71 -17.60
CA ILE A 240 11.54 2.85 -17.56
C ILE A 240 12.37 3.14 -18.80
N VAL A 241 13.60 3.59 -18.62
CA VAL A 241 14.56 3.85 -19.69
C VAL A 241 15.85 3.12 -19.34
N ASP A 242 16.37 2.31 -20.26
CA ASP A 242 17.62 1.55 -20.15
C ASP A 242 17.75 0.75 -18.83
N GLY A 243 16.64 0.19 -18.37
CA GLY A 243 16.59 -0.62 -17.15
C GLY A 243 16.56 0.19 -15.84
N VAL A 244 16.42 1.51 -15.90
CA VAL A 244 16.21 2.38 -14.74
C VAL A 244 14.76 2.86 -14.68
N HIS A 245 14.13 2.74 -13.52
CA HIS A 245 12.78 3.24 -13.27
C HIS A 245 12.83 4.69 -12.75
N TYR A 246 12.46 5.65 -13.57
CA TYR A 246 12.29 7.04 -13.20
C TYR A 246 10.86 7.27 -12.71
N SER A 247 10.70 7.61 -11.42
CA SER A 247 9.40 7.71 -10.75
C SER A 247 9.05 9.15 -10.42
N GLY A 248 7.82 9.57 -10.73
CA GLY A 248 7.26 10.87 -10.39
C GLY A 248 6.74 11.00 -8.97
N GLY A 249 6.77 9.92 -8.18
CA GLY A 249 6.27 9.90 -6.81
C GLY A 249 4.87 9.30 -6.66
N CYS A 250 4.32 9.41 -5.46
CA CYS A 250 3.01 8.91 -5.08
C CYS A 250 2.28 9.97 -4.23
N PRO A 251 1.73 11.02 -4.86
CA PRO A 251 1.07 12.09 -4.13
C PRO A 251 -0.22 11.61 -3.47
N THR A 252 -0.49 12.13 -2.29
CA THR A 252 -1.76 11.98 -1.59
C THR A 252 -2.32 13.35 -1.21
N ARG A 253 -3.56 13.39 -0.77
CA ARG A 253 -4.16 14.63 -0.24
C ARG A 253 -3.50 15.14 1.04
N ALA A 254 -2.71 14.30 1.70
CA ALA A 254 -2.02 14.61 2.94
C ALA A 254 -0.48 14.71 2.80
N GLY A 255 0.02 14.82 1.58
CA GLY A 255 1.45 14.86 1.24
C GLY A 255 1.89 13.63 0.47
N GLU A 256 3.20 13.46 0.30
CA GLU A 256 3.75 12.31 -0.42
C GLU A 256 3.54 11.01 0.36
N TYR A 257 3.13 9.94 -0.31
CA TYR A 257 2.95 8.62 0.30
C TYR A 257 4.32 8.01 0.65
N PRO A 258 4.59 7.71 1.92
CA PRO A 258 5.95 7.39 2.36
C PRO A 258 6.42 5.99 1.97
N PHE A 259 5.52 5.13 1.47
CA PHE A 259 5.80 3.76 1.04
C PHE A 259 5.45 3.55 -0.43
N CYS A 260 5.85 4.49 -1.29
CA CYS A 260 5.52 4.48 -2.71
C CYS A 260 5.93 3.16 -3.42
N GLU A 261 7.01 2.52 -2.97
CA GLU A 261 7.50 1.26 -3.51
C GLU A 261 6.66 0.03 -3.08
N GLU A 262 5.82 0.20 -2.08
CA GLU A 262 4.91 -0.83 -1.55
C GLU A 262 3.44 -0.58 -1.94
N LEU A 263 3.21 0.39 -2.82
CA LEU A 263 1.86 0.75 -3.26
C LEU A 263 1.22 -0.41 -4.03
N VAL A 264 0.08 -0.89 -3.55
CA VAL A 264 -0.70 -1.93 -4.21
C VAL A 264 -1.64 -1.29 -5.20
N LEU A 265 -1.52 -1.67 -6.47
CA LEU A 265 -2.32 -1.11 -7.55
C LEU A 265 -3.17 -2.19 -8.23
N PRO A 266 -4.42 -1.88 -8.59
CA PRO A 266 -5.21 -2.78 -9.41
C PRO A 266 -4.69 -2.76 -10.85
N SER A 267 -4.57 -3.93 -11.46
CA SER A 267 -4.10 -4.03 -12.85
C SER A 267 -5.13 -3.55 -13.87
N TYR A 268 -6.41 -3.50 -13.50
CA TYR A 268 -7.51 -3.24 -14.43
C TYR A 268 -7.37 -4.03 -15.73
N SER A 269 -7.62 -3.40 -16.87
CA SER A 269 -7.53 -4.07 -18.17
C SER A 269 -6.11 -4.36 -18.65
N VAL A 270 -5.07 -3.84 -17.98
CA VAL A 270 -3.68 -4.24 -18.27
C VAL A 270 -3.48 -5.74 -18.03
N ALA A 271 -4.26 -6.34 -17.11
CA ALA A 271 -4.29 -7.79 -16.93
C ALA A 271 -4.55 -8.56 -18.23
N LYS A 272 -5.41 -8.03 -19.12
CA LYS A 272 -5.72 -8.66 -20.42
C LYS A 272 -4.48 -8.68 -21.34
N SER A 273 -3.73 -7.58 -21.38
CA SER A 273 -2.47 -7.50 -22.15
C SER A 273 -1.42 -8.45 -21.60
N VAL A 274 -1.26 -8.51 -20.27
CA VAL A 274 -0.28 -9.40 -19.62
C VAL A 274 -0.68 -10.87 -19.81
N PHE A 275 -1.88 -11.28 -19.38
CA PHE A 275 -2.28 -12.69 -19.42
C PHE A 275 -2.61 -13.16 -20.84
N GLY A 276 -3.30 -12.35 -21.64
CA GLY A 276 -3.60 -12.66 -23.03
C GLY A 276 -2.33 -12.68 -23.89
N GLY A 277 -1.49 -11.66 -23.78
CA GLY A 277 -0.23 -11.55 -24.51
C GLY A 277 0.76 -12.66 -24.16
N LEU A 278 1.03 -12.87 -22.86
CA LEU A 278 1.92 -13.95 -22.43
C LEU A 278 1.33 -15.34 -22.74
N GLY A 279 0.01 -15.50 -22.63
CA GLY A 279 -0.69 -16.72 -23.02
C GLY A 279 -0.48 -17.04 -24.48
N LEU A 280 -0.66 -16.05 -25.37
CA LEU A 280 -0.43 -16.21 -26.80
C LEU A 280 1.04 -16.51 -27.13
N MET A 281 1.99 -15.81 -26.49
CA MET A 281 3.42 -16.10 -26.66
C MET A 281 3.77 -17.53 -26.23
N ARG A 282 3.18 -18.03 -25.14
CA ARG A 282 3.37 -19.40 -24.69
C ARG A 282 2.76 -20.41 -25.62
N LEU A 283 1.56 -20.13 -26.18
CA LEU A 283 0.91 -20.96 -27.18
C LEU A 283 1.75 -21.02 -28.45
N GLU A 284 2.22 -19.88 -28.95
CA GLU A 284 3.07 -19.80 -30.13
C GLU A 284 4.37 -20.61 -29.98
N ARG A 285 5.01 -20.54 -28.79
CA ARG A 285 6.20 -21.36 -28.48
C ARG A 285 5.91 -22.85 -28.48
N ARG A 286 4.72 -23.25 -28.00
CA ARG A 286 4.32 -24.67 -27.91
C ARG A 286 3.73 -25.21 -29.20
N PHE A 287 3.03 -24.34 -29.94
CA PHE A 287 2.33 -24.63 -31.18
C PHE A 287 2.65 -23.53 -32.19
N PRO A 288 3.76 -23.64 -32.94
CA PRO A 288 4.16 -22.63 -33.93
C PRO A 288 3.03 -22.34 -34.92
N GLY A 289 2.71 -21.06 -35.11
CA GLY A 289 1.60 -20.62 -35.95
C GLY A 289 0.29 -20.37 -35.20
N ALA A 290 0.24 -20.61 -33.88
CA ALA A 290 -0.97 -20.38 -33.07
C ALA A 290 -1.48 -18.94 -33.15
N ARG A 291 -0.58 -17.94 -33.25
CA ARG A 291 -0.93 -16.52 -33.36
C ARG A 291 -1.62 -16.14 -34.68
N ASN A 292 -1.48 -16.99 -35.71
CA ASN A 292 -2.05 -16.77 -37.02
C ASN A 292 -3.35 -17.55 -37.27
N GLN A 293 -3.81 -18.29 -36.23
CA GLN A 293 -5.07 -19.01 -36.29
C GLN A 293 -6.24 -18.05 -36.17
N GLU A 294 -7.27 -18.25 -36.93
CA GLU A 294 -8.48 -17.46 -36.86
C GLU A 294 -9.45 -18.05 -35.84
N VAL A 295 -10.11 -17.19 -35.06
CA VAL A 295 -11.06 -17.62 -34.01
C VAL A 295 -12.20 -18.44 -34.61
N VAL A 296 -12.65 -18.09 -35.85
CA VAL A 296 -13.74 -18.78 -36.54
C VAL A 296 -13.45 -20.25 -36.85
N ASP A 297 -12.16 -20.63 -36.92
CA ASP A 297 -11.77 -22.03 -37.18
C ASP A 297 -12.00 -22.92 -35.92
N TYR A 298 -12.13 -22.32 -34.76
CA TYR A 298 -12.26 -23.02 -33.46
C TYR A 298 -13.57 -22.74 -32.77
N VAL A 299 -14.22 -21.63 -33.09
CA VAL A 299 -15.48 -21.19 -32.48
C VAL A 299 -16.49 -20.95 -33.61
N PRO A 300 -17.21 -22.01 -34.04
CA PRO A 300 -18.12 -21.93 -35.19
C PRO A 300 -19.20 -20.84 -35.09
N GLU A 301 -19.57 -20.47 -33.83
CA GLU A 301 -20.54 -19.40 -33.58
C GLU A 301 -20.07 -18.04 -34.11
N CYS A 302 -18.76 -17.82 -34.16
CA CYS A 302 -18.19 -16.60 -34.70
C CYS A 302 -18.30 -16.50 -36.24
N ALA A 303 -18.38 -17.62 -36.93
CA ALA A 303 -18.53 -17.66 -38.37
C ALA A 303 -19.90 -17.14 -38.85
N ALA A 304 -20.92 -17.16 -38.01
CA ALA A 304 -22.28 -16.71 -38.33
C ALA A 304 -22.45 -15.18 -38.34
N HIS A 305 -21.43 -14.43 -37.88
CA HIS A 305 -21.47 -12.98 -37.69
C HIS A 305 -20.34 -12.23 -38.43
N GLY A 306 -19.60 -12.90 -39.29
CA GLY A 306 -18.50 -12.35 -40.11
C GLY A 306 -18.95 -11.78 -41.42
#